data_ec5d2f66a8948b22b4960b6ad0a5527b
#
_entry.id   ec5d2f66a8948b22b4960b6ad0a5527b
#
_cell.length_a   1.000
_cell.length_b   1.000
_cell.length_c   1.000
_cell.angle_alpha   90.00
_cell.angle_beta   90.00
_cell.angle_gamma   90.00
#
_symmetry.space_group_name_H-M   'P 1'
#
loop_
_entity.id
_entity.type
_entity.pdbx_description
1 polymer ?
#
loop_
_entity_poly.entity_id
_entity_poly.type
_entity_poly.pdbx_seq_one_letter_code
_entity_poly.pdbx_strand_id
1 'polypeptide(L)'
;MPGRTAATNCPETPPEPPPVITAWVDADRRQETATMRAQLSPTVELISPLTDRFRFVGPDAVMAVLECAFELLEDIEITALTGSGRDWVLHGTNTLDGQNLEEIQWLHLGEDGLIDRITLFIRPAPAAISLLAKIGPPLARRGALKPAARFASRAAVPIAAALRPRTAW
;
A
#
# COMPACT_ATOMS: atom_id res chain seq x y z
N MET A 1 -23.60 13.67 -48.95
CA MET A 1 -23.18 12.75 -47.90
C MET A 1 -21.76 13.11 -47.54
N PRO A 2 -21.48 13.84 -46.43
CA PRO A 2 -20.10 14.08 -46.02
C PRO A 2 -19.56 12.87 -45.25
N GLY A 3 -18.38 12.40 -45.69
CA GLY A 3 -17.70 11.27 -45.13
C GLY A 3 -17.27 11.51 -43.68
N ARG A 4 -17.59 10.56 -42.82
CA ARG A 4 -17.09 10.45 -41.46
C ARG A 4 -15.60 10.12 -41.53
N THR A 5 -14.74 11.07 -41.23
CA THR A 5 -13.33 10.83 -41.01
C THR A 5 -13.19 10.05 -39.69
N ALA A 6 -12.82 8.79 -39.77
CA ALA A 6 -12.47 8.00 -38.59
C ALA A 6 -11.19 8.61 -37.98
N ALA A 7 -11.31 9.18 -36.80
CA ALA A 7 -10.15 9.57 -36.01
C ALA A 7 -9.35 8.30 -35.69
N THR A 8 -8.17 8.18 -36.26
CA THR A 8 -7.21 7.14 -35.95
C THR A 8 -6.72 7.40 -34.52
N ASN A 9 -7.26 6.65 -33.56
CA ASN A 9 -6.79 6.65 -32.19
C ASN A 9 -5.38 6.01 -32.20
N CYS A 10 -4.33 6.83 -32.32
CA CYS A 10 -2.99 6.36 -31.99
C CYS A 10 -2.99 5.97 -30.51
N PRO A 11 -2.44 4.80 -30.14
CA PRO A 11 -2.23 4.48 -28.75
C PRO A 11 -1.28 5.54 -28.17
N GLU A 12 -1.81 6.38 -27.25
CA GLU A 12 -1.00 7.31 -26.50
C GLU A 12 0.03 6.50 -25.70
N THR A 13 1.30 6.82 -25.86
CA THR A 13 2.36 6.23 -25.04
C THR A 13 2.02 6.49 -23.57
N PRO A 14 2.04 5.47 -22.71
CA PRO A 14 1.78 5.68 -21.28
C PRO A 14 2.67 6.80 -20.73
N PRO A 15 2.14 7.69 -19.88
CA PRO A 15 2.93 8.78 -19.31
C PRO A 15 4.09 8.21 -18.49
N GLU A 16 5.25 8.83 -18.61
CA GLU A 16 6.42 8.48 -17.81
C GLU A 16 6.21 8.88 -16.35
N PRO A 17 6.49 7.96 -15.39
CA PRO A 17 6.33 8.28 -13.98
C PRO A 17 7.31 9.37 -13.54
N PRO A 18 6.88 10.31 -12.67
CA PRO A 18 7.78 11.29 -12.07
C PRO A 18 8.92 10.63 -11.28
N PRO A 19 10.07 11.30 -11.14
CA PRO A 19 11.23 10.75 -10.41
C PRO A 19 10.91 10.28 -8.99
N VAL A 20 10.01 10.97 -8.27
CA VAL A 20 9.55 10.60 -6.93
C VAL A 20 8.84 9.24 -6.91
N ILE A 21 8.01 8.96 -7.92
CA ILE A 21 7.30 7.68 -8.06
C ILE A 21 8.27 6.57 -8.46
N THR A 22 9.18 6.82 -9.40
CA THR A 22 10.22 5.86 -9.77
C THR A 22 11.10 5.51 -8.56
N ALA A 23 11.55 6.52 -7.81
CA ALA A 23 12.35 6.32 -6.60
C ALA A 23 11.59 5.54 -5.52
N TRP A 24 10.29 5.82 -5.34
CA TRP A 24 9.43 5.07 -4.42
C TRP A 24 9.35 3.59 -4.80
N VAL A 25 9.01 3.29 -6.06
CA VAL A 25 8.87 1.92 -6.57
C VAL A 25 10.17 1.13 -6.44
N ASP A 26 11.29 1.75 -6.78
CA ASP A 26 12.60 1.11 -6.70
C ASP A 26 13.04 0.86 -5.25
N ALA A 27 12.73 1.78 -4.36
CA ALA A 27 13.03 1.63 -2.94
C ALA A 27 12.11 0.59 -2.26
N ASP A 28 10.84 0.53 -2.64
CA ASP A 28 9.87 -0.47 -2.16
C ASP A 28 10.33 -1.89 -2.53
N ARG A 29 10.71 -2.13 -3.79
CA ARG A 29 11.30 -3.40 -4.25
C ARG A 29 12.52 -3.84 -3.43
N ARG A 30 13.33 -2.89 -3.00
CA ARG A 30 14.55 -3.14 -2.22
C ARG A 30 14.34 -3.00 -0.72
N GLN A 31 13.13 -2.63 -0.29
CA GLN A 31 12.79 -2.34 1.11
C GLN A 31 13.72 -1.27 1.74
N GLU A 32 14.14 -0.31 0.91
CA GLU A 32 15.01 0.81 1.31
C GLU A 32 14.21 1.92 2.00
N THR A 33 13.88 1.73 3.26
CA THR A 33 12.97 2.59 4.02
C THR A 33 13.43 4.05 4.11
N ALA A 34 14.74 4.32 4.15
CA ALA A 34 15.28 5.68 4.15
C ALA A 34 15.01 6.39 2.82
N THR A 35 15.16 5.70 1.68
CA THR A 35 14.87 6.22 0.35
C THR A 35 13.37 6.47 0.19
N MET A 36 12.52 5.52 0.63
CA MET A 36 11.07 5.69 0.62
C MET A 36 10.65 6.92 1.45
N ARG A 37 11.19 7.06 2.66
CA ARG A 37 10.92 8.20 3.53
C ARG A 37 11.20 9.55 2.86
N ALA A 38 12.26 9.64 2.08
CA ALA A 38 12.63 10.87 1.37
C ALA A 38 11.63 11.29 0.27
N GLN A 39 10.75 10.39 -0.16
CA GLN A 39 9.70 10.68 -1.15
C GLN A 39 8.39 11.17 -0.51
N LEU A 40 8.28 11.18 0.83
CA LEU A 40 7.06 11.53 1.54
C LEU A 40 7.01 13.02 1.89
N SER A 41 5.85 13.64 1.64
CA SER A 41 5.55 14.98 2.16
C SER A 41 5.53 14.98 3.70
N PRO A 42 5.93 16.09 4.37
CA PRO A 42 5.83 16.22 5.83
C PRO A 42 4.41 15.96 6.38
N THR A 43 3.39 16.15 5.57
CA THR A 43 1.97 15.97 5.94
C THR A 43 1.35 14.70 5.35
N VAL A 44 2.15 13.78 4.86
CA VAL A 44 1.66 12.55 4.23
C VAL A 44 0.67 11.78 5.11
N GLU A 45 -0.38 11.26 4.49
CA GLU A 45 -1.34 10.38 5.13
C GLU A 45 -1.33 8.99 4.48
N LEU A 46 -1.25 7.93 5.30
CA LEU A 46 -1.53 6.57 4.86
C LEU A 46 -2.90 6.14 5.36
N ILE A 47 -3.76 5.71 4.43
CA ILE A 47 -5.12 5.25 4.67
C ILE A 47 -5.12 3.72 4.69
N SER A 48 -5.60 3.16 5.80
CA SER A 48 -5.66 1.72 6.01
C SER A 48 -6.63 1.04 5.04
N PRO A 49 -6.33 -0.17 4.54
CA PRO A 49 -7.22 -0.92 3.65
C PRO A 49 -8.48 -1.45 4.32
N LEU A 50 -8.61 -1.32 5.64
CA LEU A 50 -9.70 -1.92 6.40
C LEU A 50 -10.69 -0.91 6.97
N THR A 51 -10.28 0.33 7.21
CA THR A 51 -11.14 1.34 7.84
C THR A 51 -10.54 2.74 7.79
N ASP A 52 -11.37 3.73 7.56
CA ASP A 52 -11.00 5.16 7.58
C ASP A 52 -10.61 5.67 8.97
N ARG A 53 -10.85 4.87 10.02
CA ARG A 53 -10.50 5.22 11.40
C ARG A 53 -9.00 5.11 11.68
N PHE A 54 -8.27 4.38 10.84
CA PHE A 54 -6.83 4.18 10.97
C PHE A 54 -6.12 4.99 9.89
N ARG A 55 -5.78 6.22 10.23
CA ARG A 55 -4.94 7.11 9.45
C ARG A 55 -3.62 7.29 10.15
N PHE A 56 -2.56 7.12 9.41
CA PHE A 56 -1.19 7.35 9.87
C PHE A 56 -0.72 8.64 9.22
N VAL A 57 -0.41 9.65 10.03
CA VAL A 57 -0.09 10.99 9.54
C VAL A 57 1.37 11.30 9.84
N GLY A 58 2.05 11.80 8.84
CA GLY A 58 3.47 12.14 8.85
C GLY A 58 4.39 10.97 8.51
N PRO A 59 5.61 11.28 8.02
CA PRO A 59 6.55 10.27 7.54
C PRO A 59 6.89 9.19 8.58
N ASP A 60 7.04 9.56 9.85
CA ASP A 60 7.38 8.60 10.92
C ASP A 60 6.29 7.55 11.12
N ALA A 61 5.02 7.98 11.13
CA ALA A 61 3.90 7.07 11.31
C ALA A 61 3.68 6.18 10.09
N VAL A 62 3.84 6.73 8.88
CA VAL A 62 3.73 5.99 7.62
C VAL A 62 4.84 4.94 7.52
N MET A 63 6.09 5.34 7.73
CA MET A 63 7.22 4.40 7.67
C MET A 63 7.14 3.32 8.73
N ALA A 64 6.65 3.61 9.93
CA ALA A 64 6.44 2.58 10.96
C ALA A 64 5.48 1.47 10.49
N VAL A 65 4.45 1.82 9.69
CA VAL A 65 3.53 0.83 9.10
C VAL A 65 4.25 -0.02 8.05
N LEU A 66 4.94 0.62 7.11
CA LEU A 66 5.63 -0.07 6.01
C LEU A 66 6.75 -0.96 6.51
N GLU A 67 7.57 -0.48 7.47
CA GLU A 67 8.63 -1.29 8.11
C GLU A 67 8.05 -2.52 8.82
N CYS A 68 6.93 -2.37 9.55
CA CYS A 68 6.25 -3.51 10.14
C CYS A 68 5.68 -4.48 9.10
N ALA A 69 5.21 -3.97 7.95
CA ALA A 69 4.77 -4.80 6.85
C ALA A 69 5.92 -5.59 6.24
N PHE A 70 7.06 -4.94 5.97
CA PHE A 70 8.28 -5.60 5.45
C PHE A 70 8.84 -6.68 6.39
N GLU A 71 8.66 -6.54 7.71
CA GLU A 71 9.04 -7.58 8.67
C GLU A 71 8.14 -8.82 8.63
N LEU A 72 6.95 -8.71 8.05
CA LEU A 72 5.92 -9.75 8.06
C LEU A 72 5.66 -10.37 6.69
N LEU A 73 5.85 -9.57 5.63
CA LEU A 73 5.58 -9.98 4.26
C LEU A 73 6.82 -10.58 3.61
N GLU A 74 6.61 -11.65 2.86
CA GLU A 74 7.61 -12.37 2.11
C GLU A 74 7.31 -12.27 0.61
N ASP A 75 8.29 -12.54 -0.25
CA ASP A 75 8.15 -12.60 -1.71
C ASP A 75 7.51 -11.33 -2.31
N ILE A 76 7.93 -10.16 -1.83
CA ILE A 76 7.37 -8.87 -2.28
C ILE A 76 7.80 -8.62 -3.72
N GLU A 77 6.82 -8.54 -4.62
CA GLU A 77 7.01 -8.25 -6.03
C GLU A 77 6.09 -7.13 -6.50
N ILE A 78 6.65 -6.11 -7.16
CA ILE A 78 5.89 -5.05 -7.81
C ILE A 78 5.68 -5.44 -9.26
N THR A 79 4.44 -5.70 -9.63
CA THR A 79 4.05 -6.29 -10.91
C THR A 79 3.57 -5.27 -11.93
N ALA A 80 3.06 -4.11 -11.48
CA ALA A 80 2.61 -3.06 -12.37
C ALA A 80 2.69 -1.67 -11.73
N LEU A 81 2.89 -0.67 -12.59
CA LEU A 81 2.79 0.75 -12.26
C LEU A 81 1.99 1.43 -13.35
N THR A 82 0.97 2.20 -12.99
CA THR A 82 0.17 2.99 -13.92
C THR A 82 -0.27 4.28 -13.27
N GLY A 83 -0.52 5.32 -14.05
CA GLY A 83 -0.99 6.59 -13.51
C GLY A 83 -0.76 7.72 -14.48
N SER A 84 -1.13 8.93 -14.07
CA SER A 84 -0.85 10.17 -14.78
C SER A 84 -0.97 11.36 -13.85
N GLY A 85 -0.30 12.46 -14.18
CA GLY A 85 -0.35 13.67 -13.37
C GLY A 85 0.08 13.40 -11.93
N ARG A 86 -0.83 13.60 -10.98
CA ARG A 86 -0.57 13.47 -9.55
C ARG A 86 -0.96 12.11 -8.97
N ASP A 87 -1.66 11.25 -9.73
CA ASP A 87 -2.21 9.99 -9.24
C ASP A 87 -1.54 8.80 -9.92
N TRP A 88 -0.92 7.95 -9.09
CA TRP A 88 -0.18 6.76 -9.51
C TRP A 88 -0.61 5.55 -8.71
N VAL A 89 -0.73 4.43 -9.39
CA VAL A 89 -1.18 3.17 -8.81
C VAL A 89 -0.08 2.14 -9.00
N LEU A 90 0.39 1.62 -7.89
CA LEU A 90 1.35 0.54 -7.79
C LEU A 90 0.60 -0.74 -7.44
N HIS A 91 0.76 -1.81 -8.21
CA HIS A 91 0.24 -3.13 -7.91
C HIS A 91 1.38 -4.05 -7.50
N GLY A 92 1.22 -4.70 -6.36
CA GLY A 92 2.18 -5.65 -5.82
C GLY A 92 1.53 -6.98 -5.43
N THR A 93 2.36 -8.01 -5.36
CA THR A 93 2.03 -9.32 -4.79
C THR A 93 3.04 -9.66 -3.71
N ASN A 94 2.60 -10.36 -2.69
CA ASN A 94 3.45 -10.84 -1.59
C ASN A 94 2.81 -12.02 -0.89
N THR A 95 3.49 -12.60 0.09
CA THR A 95 2.97 -13.68 0.92
C THR A 95 3.00 -13.33 2.40
N LEU A 96 2.03 -13.85 3.14
CA LEU A 96 1.96 -13.79 4.60
C LEU A 96 1.65 -15.18 5.15
N ASP A 97 2.57 -15.81 5.86
CA ASP A 97 2.43 -17.21 6.32
C ASP A 97 2.05 -18.18 5.20
N GLY A 98 2.63 -18.01 4.01
CA GLY A 98 2.31 -18.82 2.83
C GLY A 98 0.96 -18.54 2.19
N GLN A 99 0.25 -17.48 2.59
CA GLN A 99 -0.96 -17.01 1.94
C GLN A 99 -0.63 -15.87 0.97
N ASN A 100 -1.05 -16.00 -0.27
CA ASN A 100 -0.87 -14.93 -1.25
C ASN A 100 -1.72 -13.71 -0.91
N LEU A 101 -1.10 -12.53 -1.02
CA LEU A 101 -1.75 -11.23 -0.99
C LEU A 101 -1.49 -10.51 -2.30
N GLU A 102 -2.47 -9.73 -2.68
CA GLU A 102 -2.30 -8.67 -3.67
C GLU A 102 -2.56 -7.33 -2.99
N GLU A 103 -1.73 -6.35 -3.28
CA GLU A 103 -1.93 -5.00 -2.77
C GLU A 103 -1.90 -3.97 -3.89
N ILE A 104 -2.63 -2.91 -3.67
CA ILE A 104 -2.55 -1.69 -4.46
C ILE A 104 -2.18 -0.56 -3.52
N GLN A 105 -1.14 0.17 -3.88
CA GLN A 105 -0.81 1.46 -3.30
C GLN A 105 -1.26 2.54 -4.29
N TRP A 106 -2.29 3.29 -3.94
CA TRP A 106 -2.65 4.49 -4.69
C TRP A 106 -1.91 5.68 -4.07
N LEU A 107 -0.95 6.19 -4.82
CA LEU A 107 -0.07 7.29 -4.45
C LEU A 107 -0.60 8.59 -5.04
N HIS A 108 -0.76 9.62 -4.22
CA HIS A 108 -1.09 10.97 -4.65
C HIS A 108 0.07 11.91 -4.36
N LEU A 109 0.40 12.77 -5.34
CA LEU A 109 1.47 13.77 -5.21
C LEU A 109 0.90 15.11 -4.79
N GLY A 110 1.45 15.68 -3.74
CA GLY A 110 1.17 17.01 -3.27
C GLY A 110 1.66 18.11 -4.23
N GLU A 111 1.42 19.36 -3.87
CA GLU A 111 1.89 20.50 -4.68
C GLU A 111 3.41 20.66 -4.64
N ASP A 112 4.04 20.12 -3.62
CA ASP A 112 5.49 20.03 -3.45
C ASP A 112 6.14 18.94 -4.32
N GLY A 113 5.32 18.14 -5.03
CA GLY A 113 5.77 17.03 -5.87
C GLY A 113 6.17 15.78 -5.07
N LEU A 114 5.96 15.75 -3.75
CA LEU A 114 6.16 14.59 -2.88
C LEU A 114 4.85 13.82 -2.69
N ILE A 115 4.94 12.59 -2.22
CA ILE A 115 3.77 11.76 -1.91
C ILE A 115 3.10 12.30 -0.65
N ASP A 116 1.90 12.84 -0.77
CA ASP A 116 1.12 13.38 0.35
C ASP A 116 -0.02 12.46 0.81
N ARG A 117 -0.36 11.42 0.00
CA ARG A 117 -1.33 10.41 0.39
C ARG A 117 -1.02 9.06 -0.23
N ILE A 118 -1.14 8.02 0.60
CA ILE A 118 -1.07 6.61 0.21
C ILE A 118 -2.36 5.95 0.64
N THR A 119 -3.14 5.42 -0.30
CA THR A 119 -4.32 4.62 0.00
C THR A 119 -4.02 3.16 -0.33
N LEU A 120 -4.14 2.28 0.66
CA LEU A 120 -3.87 0.86 0.51
C LEU A 120 -5.16 0.08 0.24
N PHE A 121 -5.08 -0.87 -0.70
CA PHE A 121 -6.10 -1.87 -0.95
C PHE A 121 -5.43 -3.24 -0.91
N ILE A 122 -5.98 -4.17 -0.13
CA ILE A 122 -5.40 -5.50 0.05
C ILE A 122 -6.46 -6.56 -0.18
N ARG A 123 -6.11 -7.60 -0.94
CA ARG A 123 -6.94 -8.78 -1.15
C ARG A 123 -6.10 -10.06 -1.02
N PRO A 124 -6.76 -11.23 -0.75
CA PRO A 124 -8.15 -11.39 -0.34
C PRO A 124 -8.39 -10.90 1.10
N ALA A 125 -9.64 -10.63 1.47
CA ALA A 125 -10.00 -10.13 2.80
C ALA A 125 -9.46 -10.96 3.97
N PRO A 126 -9.44 -12.31 3.94
CA PRO A 126 -8.84 -13.11 5.02
C PRO A 126 -7.36 -12.78 5.26
N ALA A 127 -6.58 -12.56 4.20
CA ALA A 127 -5.17 -12.22 4.30
C ALA A 127 -4.99 -10.78 4.85
N ALA A 128 -5.81 -9.82 4.40
CA ALA A 128 -5.81 -8.45 4.94
C ALA A 128 -6.11 -8.42 6.45
N ILE A 129 -7.08 -9.22 6.91
CA ILE A 129 -7.41 -9.35 8.34
C ILE A 129 -6.25 -10.02 9.11
N SER A 130 -5.60 -11.03 8.54
CA SER A 130 -4.42 -11.67 9.13
C SER A 130 -3.25 -10.70 9.27
N LEU A 131 -3.00 -9.89 8.25
CA LEU A 131 -1.98 -8.84 8.30
C LEU A 131 -2.28 -7.83 9.40
N LEU A 132 -3.52 -7.34 9.52
CA LEU A 132 -3.92 -6.42 10.60
C LEU A 132 -3.68 -7.03 11.99
N ALA A 133 -4.04 -8.29 12.19
CA ALA A 133 -3.83 -8.98 13.46
C ALA A 133 -2.35 -9.04 13.84
N LYS A 134 -1.47 -9.26 12.87
CA LYS A 134 -0.03 -9.40 13.07
C LYS A 134 0.71 -8.07 13.17
N ILE A 135 0.34 -7.08 12.36
CA ILE A 135 1.02 -5.79 12.33
C ILE A 135 0.75 -4.94 13.58
N GLY A 136 -0.40 -5.14 14.22
CA GLY A 136 -0.82 -4.35 15.38
C GLY A 136 0.14 -4.36 16.57
N PRO A 137 0.62 -5.53 17.06
CA PRO A 137 1.57 -5.57 18.16
C PRO A 137 2.90 -4.83 17.89
N PRO A 138 3.61 -5.03 16.77
CA PRO A 138 4.82 -4.27 16.47
C PRO A 138 4.56 -2.77 16.33
N LEU A 139 3.48 -2.32 15.69
CA LEU A 139 3.10 -0.91 15.63
C LEU A 139 2.83 -0.31 17.01
N ALA A 140 2.19 -1.09 17.90
CA ALA A 140 1.95 -0.64 19.26
C ALA A 140 3.26 -0.45 20.06
N ARG A 141 4.27 -1.31 19.87
CA ARG A 141 5.59 -1.17 20.49
C ARG A 141 6.33 0.07 19.99
N ARG A 142 6.18 0.42 18.71
CA ARG A 142 6.74 1.65 18.11
C ARG A 142 5.96 2.92 18.45
N GLY A 143 4.89 2.82 19.24
CA GLY A 143 4.05 3.98 19.59
C GLY A 143 3.17 4.51 18.45
N ALA A 144 3.16 3.85 17.30
CA ALA A 144 2.43 4.28 16.11
C ALA A 144 0.92 4.00 16.15
N LEU A 145 0.43 3.23 17.14
CA LEU A 145 -1.00 2.94 17.32
C LEU A 145 -1.62 3.66 18.53
N LYS A 146 -2.72 4.34 18.29
CA LYS A 146 -3.61 4.83 19.34
C LYS A 146 -4.27 3.66 20.10
N PRO A 147 -4.71 3.82 21.37
CA PRO A 147 -5.29 2.74 22.18
C PRO A 147 -6.45 2.00 21.51
N ALA A 148 -7.34 2.73 20.84
CA ALA A 148 -8.49 2.13 20.12
C ALA A 148 -8.05 1.19 18.98
N ALA A 149 -6.99 1.54 18.25
CA ALA A 149 -6.45 0.73 17.17
C ALA A 149 -5.76 -0.55 17.69
N ARG A 150 -5.15 -0.49 18.88
CA ARG A 150 -4.60 -1.68 19.57
C ARG A 150 -5.67 -2.71 19.89
N PHE A 151 -6.86 -2.24 20.32
CA PHE A 151 -7.98 -3.12 20.61
C PHE A 151 -8.51 -3.79 19.33
N ALA A 152 -8.70 -3.02 18.26
CA ALA A 152 -9.16 -3.54 16.97
C ALA A 152 -8.22 -4.60 16.37
N SER A 153 -6.91 -4.39 16.46
CA SER A 153 -5.91 -5.37 16.02
C SER A 153 -6.02 -6.69 16.80
N ARG A 154 -6.20 -6.63 18.12
CA ARG A 154 -6.39 -7.83 18.95
C ARG A 154 -7.71 -8.56 18.63
N ALA A 155 -8.78 -7.84 18.34
CA ALA A 155 -10.06 -8.42 17.95
C ALA A 155 -10.01 -9.10 16.57
N ALA A 156 -9.10 -8.70 15.70
CA ALA A 156 -8.91 -9.33 14.38
C ALA A 156 -8.33 -10.75 14.44
N VAL A 157 -7.61 -11.10 15.50
CA VAL A 157 -6.94 -12.42 15.65
C VAL A 157 -7.92 -13.60 15.51
N PRO A 158 -9.05 -13.69 16.25
CA PRO A 158 -9.96 -14.81 16.11
C PRO A 158 -10.68 -14.82 14.75
N ILE A 159 -10.93 -13.64 14.16
CA ILE A 159 -11.55 -13.53 12.84
C ILE A 159 -10.59 -14.05 11.77
N ALA A 160 -9.31 -13.65 11.82
CA ALA A 160 -8.28 -14.15 10.92
C ALA A 160 -8.16 -15.67 10.99
N ALA A 161 -8.18 -16.26 12.19
CA ALA A 161 -8.14 -17.71 12.37
C ALA A 161 -9.35 -18.43 11.75
N ALA A 162 -10.54 -17.86 11.86
CA ALA A 162 -11.78 -18.42 11.31
C ALA A 162 -11.86 -18.36 9.79
N LEU A 163 -11.19 -17.39 9.17
CA LEU A 163 -11.19 -17.15 7.72
C LEU A 163 -10.03 -17.83 6.98
N ARG A 164 -9.13 -18.52 7.67
CA ARG A 164 -8.06 -19.28 7.01
C ARG A 164 -8.68 -20.35 6.10
N PRO A 165 -8.20 -20.47 4.85
CA PRO A 165 -8.64 -21.56 4.00
C PRO A 165 -8.32 -22.88 4.69
N ARG A 166 -9.32 -23.76 4.77
CA ARG A 166 -9.07 -25.13 5.18
C ARG A 166 -8.22 -25.75 4.08
N THR A 167 -7.03 -26.21 4.41
CA THR A 167 -6.24 -27.05 3.50
C THR A 167 -7.14 -28.20 3.06
N ALA A 168 -7.52 -28.21 1.77
CA ALA A 168 -8.20 -29.34 1.19
C ALA A 168 -7.25 -30.54 1.29
N TRP A 169 -7.78 -31.63 1.81
CA TRP A 169 -7.12 -32.94 1.91
C TRP A 169 -6.89 -33.52 0.52
#